data_6095a1ee026653deed10f013d96c1b0c
#
_entry.id   6095a1ee026653deed10f013d96c1b0c
#
_cell.length_a   1.000
_cell.length_b   1.000
_cell.length_c   1.000
_cell.angle_alpha   90.00
_cell.angle_beta   90.00
_cell.angle_gamma   90.00
#
_symmetry.space_group_name_H-M   'P 1'
#
loop_
_entity.id
_entity.type
_entity.pdbx_description
1 polymer ?
#
loop_
_entity_poly.entity_id
_entity_poly.type
_entity_poly.pdbx_seq_one_letter_code
_entity_poly.pdbx_strand_id
1 'polypeptide(L)'
;MAAALEAICFPPEYAAGPATIAERMATYADHFWLIEDEGGMLLALVNGPCTNDRDLTDEMYETPTMHDPDGAWQMILGVATAPAAQGQGLATRLLRTVTETTRVHGRQGLALTCLDDLVAFYARLGFVDEGLSASHHGGALWHQMRLTLS
;
A
#
# COMPACT_ATOMS: atom_id res chain seq x y z
N MET A 1 -1.52 3.11 16.40
CA MET A 1 -0.26 2.45 15.93
C MET A 1 -0.01 2.70 14.44
N ALA A 2 -0.89 2.28 13.56
CA ALA A 2 -0.67 2.42 12.11
C ALA A 2 -0.50 3.88 11.66
N ALA A 3 -1.35 4.78 12.13
CA ALA A 3 -1.24 6.20 11.77
C ALA A 3 0.06 6.83 12.29
N ALA A 4 0.51 6.43 13.48
CA ALA A 4 1.76 6.93 14.05
C ALA A 4 2.97 6.47 13.22
N LEU A 5 2.98 5.20 12.78
CA LEU A 5 4.05 4.69 11.91
C LEU A 5 4.07 5.42 10.57
N GLU A 6 2.92 5.62 9.95
CA GLU A 6 2.84 6.32 8.68
C GLU A 6 3.32 7.76 8.79
N ALA A 7 2.98 8.44 9.88
CA ALA A 7 3.44 9.80 10.14
C ALA A 7 4.96 9.90 10.31
N ILE A 8 5.61 8.85 10.85
CA ILE A 8 7.07 8.80 10.99
C ILE A 8 7.74 8.54 9.64
N CYS A 9 7.17 7.67 8.81
CA CYS A 9 7.79 7.20 7.57
C CYS A 9 7.58 8.14 6.37
N PHE A 10 6.54 8.98 6.41
CA PHE A 10 6.19 9.86 5.30
C PHE A 10 6.13 11.32 5.75
N PRO A 11 6.49 12.27 4.85
CA PRO A 11 6.21 13.69 5.09
C PRO A 11 4.71 13.93 5.30
N PRO A 12 4.32 15.00 6.02
CA PRO A 12 2.90 15.26 6.28
C PRO A 12 2.02 15.33 5.03
N GLU A 13 2.59 15.73 3.90
CA GLU A 13 1.88 15.82 2.62
C GLU A 13 1.44 14.46 2.09
N TYR A 14 2.14 13.38 2.50
CA TYR A 14 1.92 12.02 2.00
C TYR A 14 1.31 11.09 3.03
N ALA A 15 1.49 11.36 4.31
CA ALA A 15 1.00 10.50 5.37
C ALA A 15 -0.51 10.60 5.52
N ALA A 16 -1.16 9.44 5.69
CA ALA A 16 -2.57 9.42 6.05
C ALA A 16 -2.72 9.83 7.51
N GLY A 17 -3.71 10.69 7.80
CA GLY A 17 -4.02 11.10 9.16
C GLY A 17 -4.69 10.00 9.98
N PRO A 18 -4.76 10.17 11.34
CA PRO A 18 -5.37 9.17 12.21
C PRO A 18 -6.82 8.83 11.87
N ALA A 19 -7.62 9.82 11.50
CA ALA A 19 -9.02 9.59 11.13
C ALA A 19 -9.14 8.75 9.86
N THR A 20 -8.30 9.01 8.86
CA THR A 20 -8.30 8.26 7.59
C THR A 20 -7.89 6.81 7.82
N ILE A 21 -6.84 6.58 8.60
CA ILE A 21 -6.40 5.22 8.94
C ILE A 21 -7.49 4.48 9.71
N ALA A 22 -8.15 5.14 10.67
CA ALA A 22 -9.25 4.52 11.43
C ALA A 22 -10.42 4.12 10.52
N GLU A 23 -10.78 4.95 9.55
CA GLU A 23 -11.82 4.64 8.58
C GLU A 23 -11.44 3.44 7.70
N ARG A 24 -10.18 3.38 7.25
CA ARG A 24 -9.66 2.24 6.48
C ARG A 24 -9.75 0.96 7.30
N MET A 25 -9.30 0.98 8.56
CA MET A 25 -9.36 -0.19 9.42
C MET A 25 -10.79 -0.65 9.72
N ALA A 26 -11.72 0.29 9.85
CA ALA A 26 -13.12 -0.04 10.04
C ALA A 26 -13.76 -0.66 8.80
N THR A 27 -13.26 -0.31 7.61
CA THR A 27 -13.85 -0.71 6.33
C THR A 27 -13.21 -1.99 5.78
N TYR A 28 -11.87 -2.11 5.87
CA TYR A 28 -11.14 -3.25 5.29
C TYR A 28 -9.97 -3.70 6.16
N ALA A 29 -10.25 -3.99 7.43
CA ALA A 29 -9.24 -4.47 8.38
C ALA A 29 -8.43 -5.67 7.85
N ASP A 30 -9.06 -6.55 7.06
CA ASP A 30 -8.43 -7.73 6.47
C ASP A 30 -7.38 -7.39 5.40
N HIS A 31 -7.33 -6.14 4.97
CA HIS A 31 -6.37 -5.63 3.98
C HIS A 31 -5.32 -4.73 4.63
N PHE A 32 -5.01 -5.00 5.89
CA PHE A 32 -3.88 -4.45 6.63
C PHE A 32 -2.95 -5.60 6.96
N TRP A 33 -1.70 -5.51 6.51
CA TRP A 33 -0.64 -6.48 6.79
C TRP A 33 0.40 -5.82 7.66
N LEU A 34 0.69 -6.44 8.81
CA LEU A 34 1.50 -5.84 9.85
C LEU A 34 2.62 -6.78 10.27
N ILE A 35 3.78 -6.22 10.61
CA ILE A 35 4.84 -6.92 11.34
C ILE A 35 5.07 -6.18 12.65
N GLU A 36 5.00 -6.91 13.76
CA GLU A 36 5.24 -6.38 15.10
C GLU A 36 6.43 -7.09 15.73
N ASP A 37 7.09 -6.42 16.68
CA ASP A 37 8.11 -7.07 17.50
C ASP A 37 7.46 -7.84 18.67
N GLU A 38 8.29 -8.48 19.50
CA GLU A 38 7.80 -9.26 20.65
C GLU A 38 7.03 -8.42 21.67
N GLY A 39 7.32 -7.12 21.74
CA GLY A 39 6.64 -6.19 22.64
C GLY A 39 5.36 -5.60 22.06
N GLY A 40 4.99 -5.99 20.85
CA GLY A 40 3.80 -5.44 20.17
C GLY A 40 4.05 -4.12 19.45
N MET A 41 5.31 -3.69 19.32
CA MET A 41 5.66 -2.48 18.57
C MET A 41 5.54 -2.74 17.08
N LEU A 42 4.78 -1.90 16.39
CA LEU A 42 4.61 -2.02 14.94
C LEU A 42 5.90 -1.66 14.21
N LEU A 43 6.42 -2.60 13.43
CA LEU A 43 7.67 -2.43 12.68
C LEU A 43 7.43 -2.13 11.20
N ALA A 44 6.39 -2.69 10.61
CA ALA A 44 6.09 -2.50 9.20
C ALA A 44 4.59 -2.67 8.94
N LEU A 45 4.13 -2.00 7.90
CA LEU A 45 2.71 -1.93 7.56
C LEU A 45 2.54 -1.84 6.04
N VAL A 46 1.60 -2.62 5.50
CA VAL A 46 1.07 -2.45 4.14
C VAL A 46 -0.44 -2.43 4.25
N ASN A 47 -1.10 -1.53 3.53
CA ASN A 47 -2.57 -1.50 3.51
C ASN A 47 -3.10 -0.99 2.17
N GLY A 48 -4.34 -1.36 1.87
CA GLY A 48 -5.07 -0.83 0.73
C GLY A 48 -6.35 -1.61 0.45
N PRO A 49 -7.30 -0.96 -0.25
CA PRO A 49 -8.56 -1.59 -0.62
C PRO A 49 -8.42 -2.50 -1.83
N CYS A 50 -9.45 -3.31 -2.07
CA CYS A 50 -9.65 -3.96 -3.36
C CYS A 50 -10.69 -3.19 -4.15
N THR A 51 -10.53 -3.14 -5.47
CA THR A 51 -11.47 -2.47 -6.36
C THR A 51 -11.55 -3.20 -7.70
N ASN A 52 -12.57 -2.87 -8.48
CA ASN A 52 -12.65 -3.30 -9.87
C ASN A 52 -11.99 -2.30 -10.81
N ASP A 53 -11.64 -1.12 -10.31
CA ASP A 53 -10.86 -0.16 -11.07
C ASP A 53 -9.44 -0.68 -11.21
N ARG A 54 -8.92 -0.60 -12.42
CA ARG A 54 -7.61 -1.13 -12.74
C ARG A 54 -6.48 -0.27 -12.18
N ASP A 55 -6.69 1.03 -12.14
CA ASP A 55 -5.67 1.99 -11.74
C ASP A 55 -5.98 2.59 -10.36
N LEU A 56 -4.93 2.86 -9.60
CA LEU A 56 -5.06 3.52 -8.30
C LEU A 56 -5.34 5.00 -8.54
N THR A 57 -6.33 5.53 -7.81
CA THR A 57 -6.74 6.94 -7.91
C THR A 57 -6.61 7.64 -6.56
N ASP A 58 -6.47 8.96 -6.58
CA ASP A 58 -6.37 9.76 -5.36
C ASP A 58 -7.61 9.62 -4.47
N GLU A 59 -8.78 9.43 -5.08
CA GLU A 59 -10.02 9.24 -4.35
C GLU A 59 -9.97 8.03 -3.40
N MET A 60 -9.25 6.98 -3.78
CA MET A 60 -9.11 5.78 -2.95
C MET A 60 -8.42 6.04 -1.62
N TYR A 61 -7.54 7.05 -1.55
CA TYR A 61 -6.89 7.45 -0.31
C TYR A 61 -7.86 8.09 0.68
N GLU A 62 -8.87 8.80 0.18
CA GLU A 62 -9.80 9.59 0.98
C GLU A 62 -11.13 8.87 1.24
N THR A 63 -11.47 7.87 0.42
CA THR A 63 -12.79 7.23 0.43
C THR A 63 -12.67 5.73 0.63
N PRO A 64 -12.46 5.24 1.88
CA PRO A 64 -12.33 3.80 2.14
C PRO A 64 -13.52 2.96 1.68
N THR A 65 -14.70 3.56 1.59
CA THR A 65 -15.92 2.86 1.12
C THR A 65 -15.86 2.47 -0.35
N MET A 66 -14.84 2.90 -1.11
CA MET A 66 -14.60 2.39 -2.45
C MET A 66 -14.13 0.92 -2.43
N HIS A 67 -13.73 0.41 -1.26
CA HIS A 67 -13.32 -0.98 -1.12
C HIS A 67 -14.46 -1.93 -1.51
N ASP A 68 -14.15 -2.85 -2.40
CA ASP A 68 -15.03 -3.94 -2.81
C ASP A 68 -14.37 -5.27 -2.45
N PRO A 69 -14.91 -6.05 -1.51
CA PRO A 69 -14.29 -7.33 -1.11
C PRO A 69 -14.12 -8.32 -2.27
N ASP A 70 -14.92 -8.17 -3.32
CA ASP A 70 -14.84 -9.01 -4.52
C ASP A 70 -14.07 -8.33 -5.66
N GLY A 71 -13.39 -7.23 -5.37
CA GLY A 71 -12.66 -6.45 -6.36
C GLY A 71 -11.56 -7.25 -7.06
N ALA A 72 -11.35 -6.96 -8.34
CA ALA A 72 -10.38 -7.66 -9.17
C ALA A 72 -8.92 -7.28 -8.86
N TRP A 73 -8.69 -6.12 -8.26
CA TRP A 73 -7.37 -5.58 -8.02
C TRP A 73 -7.17 -5.22 -6.55
N GLN A 74 -6.03 -5.67 -6.00
CA GLN A 74 -5.58 -5.22 -4.68
C GLN A 74 -4.77 -3.93 -4.85
N MET A 75 -5.31 -2.83 -4.36
CA MET A 75 -4.58 -1.56 -4.33
C MET A 75 -3.67 -1.53 -3.11
N ILE A 76 -2.53 -0.85 -3.24
CA ILE A 76 -1.60 -0.63 -2.14
C ILE A 76 -1.48 0.87 -1.94
N LEU A 77 -2.03 1.37 -0.85
CA LEU A 77 -2.04 2.79 -0.52
C LEU A 77 -0.86 3.21 0.35
N GLY A 78 -0.38 2.31 1.18
CA GLY A 78 0.70 2.63 2.09
C GLY A 78 1.63 1.45 2.33
N VAL A 79 2.93 1.73 2.30
CA VAL A 79 4.00 0.79 2.67
C VAL A 79 4.92 1.57 3.59
N ALA A 80 5.01 1.16 4.84
CA ALA A 80 5.80 1.87 5.84
C ALA A 80 6.63 0.89 6.67
N THR A 81 7.86 1.29 7.00
CA THR A 81 8.75 0.54 7.90
C THR A 81 9.31 1.51 8.93
N ALA A 82 9.22 1.16 10.21
CA ALA A 82 9.75 1.97 11.28
C ALA A 82 11.25 2.26 11.03
N PRO A 83 11.73 3.49 11.32
CA PRO A 83 13.12 3.84 11.00
C PRO A 83 14.15 2.89 11.59
N ALA A 84 13.95 2.41 12.81
CA ALA A 84 14.87 1.48 13.46
C ALA A 84 14.85 0.06 12.85
N ALA A 85 13.84 -0.26 12.06
CA ALA A 85 13.67 -1.57 11.43
C ALA A 85 13.98 -1.57 9.93
N GLN A 86 14.34 -0.44 9.36
CA GLN A 86 14.67 -0.35 7.94
C GLN A 86 15.93 -1.14 7.60
N GLY A 87 16.03 -1.59 6.34
CA GLY A 87 17.17 -2.37 5.88
C GLY A 87 17.13 -3.85 6.24
N GLN A 88 16.05 -4.33 6.83
CA GLN A 88 15.88 -5.74 7.22
C GLN A 88 14.97 -6.54 6.28
N GLY A 89 14.51 -5.93 5.19
CA GLY A 89 13.65 -6.59 4.21
C GLY A 89 12.20 -6.78 4.65
N LEU A 90 11.73 -6.03 5.65
CA LEU A 90 10.38 -6.20 6.18
C LEU A 90 9.30 -5.81 5.17
N ALA A 91 9.48 -4.69 4.45
CA ALA A 91 8.54 -4.27 3.41
C ALA A 91 8.45 -5.31 2.29
N THR A 92 9.58 -5.84 1.85
CA THR A 92 9.64 -6.91 0.85
C THR A 92 8.88 -8.14 1.32
N ARG A 93 9.08 -8.54 2.57
CA ARG A 93 8.40 -9.68 3.17
C ARG A 93 6.88 -9.49 3.20
N LEU A 94 6.42 -8.30 3.62
CA LEU A 94 4.99 -7.99 3.62
C LEU A 94 4.40 -7.98 2.21
N LEU A 95 5.08 -7.35 1.27
CA LEU A 95 4.59 -7.27 -0.12
C LEU A 95 4.50 -8.64 -0.77
N ARG A 96 5.41 -9.55 -0.45
CA ARG A 96 5.31 -10.96 -0.91
C ARG A 96 4.09 -11.65 -0.32
N THR A 97 3.80 -11.40 0.95
CA THR A 97 2.61 -11.94 1.61
C THR A 97 1.33 -11.37 0.97
N VAL A 98 1.29 -10.06 0.72
CA VAL A 98 0.16 -9.42 0.04
C VAL A 98 -0.06 -10.02 -1.35
N THR A 99 1.02 -10.22 -2.10
CA THR A 99 0.97 -10.82 -3.43
C THR A 99 0.39 -12.23 -3.37
N GLU A 100 0.83 -13.04 -2.43
CA GLU A 100 0.34 -14.41 -2.29
C GLU A 100 -1.12 -14.45 -1.83
N THR A 101 -1.52 -13.59 -0.91
CA THR A 101 -2.92 -13.46 -0.50
C THR A 101 -3.81 -13.06 -1.69
N THR A 102 -3.34 -12.14 -2.50
CA THR A 102 -4.05 -11.68 -3.70
C THR A 102 -4.23 -12.82 -4.70
N ARG A 103 -3.18 -13.63 -4.87
CA ARG A 103 -3.21 -14.80 -5.75
C ARG A 103 -4.21 -15.85 -5.25
N VAL A 104 -4.20 -16.14 -3.97
CA VAL A 104 -5.10 -17.12 -3.34
C VAL A 104 -6.57 -16.69 -3.51
N HIS A 105 -6.85 -15.39 -3.43
CA HIS A 105 -8.20 -14.86 -3.61
C HIS A 105 -8.63 -14.79 -5.09
N GLY A 106 -7.76 -15.17 -6.03
CA GLY A 106 -8.10 -15.19 -7.44
C GLY A 106 -8.23 -13.83 -8.10
N ARG A 107 -7.65 -12.78 -7.49
CA ARG A 107 -7.68 -11.44 -8.06
C ARG A 107 -6.72 -11.33 -9.25
N GLN A 108 -6.91 -10.33 -10.10
CA GLN A 108 -6.08 -10.14 -11.28
C GLN A 108 -4.67 -9.65 -10.96
N GLY A 109 -4.48 -8.94 -9.88
CA GLY A 109 -3.18 -8.46 -9.47
C GLY A 109 -3.21 -7.34 -8.47
N LEU A 110 -2.08 -6.62 -8.41
CA LEU A 110 -1.87 -5.52 -7.48
C LEU A 110 -1.50 -4.25 -8.25
N ALA A 111 -1.89 -3.10 -7.72
CA ALA A 111 -1.53 -1.82 -8.30
C ALA A 111 -1.16 -0.84 -7.17
N LEU A 112 -0.19 0.02 -7.45
CA LEU A 112 0.23 1.06 -6.53
C LEU A 112 0.73 2.28 -7.31
N THR A 113 0.91 3.38 -6.60
CA THR A 113 1.68 4.51 -7.11
C THR A 113 2.85 4.76 -6.18
N CYS A 114 3.99 5.16 -6.73
CA CYS A 114 5.17 5.46 -5.95
C CYS A 114 5.94 6.63 -6.53
N LEU A 115 6.77 7.24 -5.69
CA LEU A 115 7.71 8.26 -6.14
C LEU A 115 8.82 7.62 -6.97
N ASP A 116 9.45 8.44 -7.81
CA ASP A 116 10.46 7.99 -8.78
C ASP A 116 11.58 7.15 -8.15
N ASP A 117 12.04 7.53 -6.97
CA ASP A 117 13.14 6.85 -6.27
C ASP A 117 12.79 5.45 -5.76
N LEU A 118 11.49 5.07 -5.75
CA LEU A 118 11.05 3.75 -5.33
C LEU A 118 10.72 2.80 -6.48
N VAL A 119 10.76 3.28 -7.72
CA VAL A 119 10.44 2.45 -8.90
C VAL A 119 11.31 1.19 -8.94
N ALA A 120 12.62 1.33 -8.75
CA ALA A 120 13.52 0.19 -8.79
C ALA A 120 13.23 -0.85 -7.69
N PHE A 121 12.82 -0.39 -6.51
CA PHE A 121 12.44 -1.28 -5.41
C PHE A 121 11.25 -2.16 -5.79
N TYR A 122 10.17 -1.56 -6.31
CA TYR A 122 8.99 -2.30 -6.71
C TYR A 122 9.22 -3.16 -7.95
N ALA A 123 10.06 -2.68 -8.89
CA ALA A 123 10.42 -3.47 -10.07
C ALA A 123 11.08 -4.80 -9.69
N ARG A 124 11.90 -4.80 -8.65
CA ARG A 124 12.52 -6.04 -8.16
C ARG A 124 11.52 -7.05 -7.59
N LEU A 125 10.35 -6.58 -7.20
CA LEU A 125 9.25 -7.44 -6.71
C LEU A 125 8.33 -7.91 -7.83
N GLY A 126 8.60 -7.52 -9.07
CA GLY A 126 7.81 -7.93 -10.23
C GLY A 126 6.82 -6.89 -10.74
N PHE A 127 6.74 -5.73 -10.10
CA PHE A 127 5.88 -4.65 -10.58
C PHE A 127 6.46 -4.01 -11.83
N VAL A 128 5.59 -3.67 -12.77
CA VAL A 128 5.96 -2.99 -14.01
C VAL A 128 5.60 -1.51 -13.88
N ASP A 129 6.56 -0.63 -14.21
CA ASP A 129 6.34 0.80 -14.25
C ASP A 129 5.51 1.14 -15.50
N GLU A 130 4.32 1.67 -15.30
CA GLU A 130 3.41 2.08 -16.38
C GLU A 130 3.51 3.57 -16.69
N GLY A 131 4.48 4.27 -16.10
CA GLY A 131 4.70 5.69 -16.31
C GLY A 131 4.00 6.55 -15.26
N LEU A 132 3.96 7.85 -15.51
CA LEU A 132 3.33 8.79 -14.59
C LEU A 132 1.82 8.55 -14.51
N SER A 133 1.31 8.50 -13.29
CA SER A 133 -0.12 8.36 -13.04
C SER A 133 -0.81 9.72 -13.06
N ALA A 134 -2.15 9.69 -12.99
CA ALA A 134 -2.95 10.91 -12.83
C ALA A 134 -2.93 11.43 -11.37
N SER A 135 -2.26 10.73 -10.46
CA SER A 135 -2.21 11.12 -9.05
C SER A 135 -1.45 12.42 -8.85
N HIS A 136 -2.01 13.29 -8.01
CA HIS A 136 -1.38 14.54 -7.59
C HIS A 136 -1.21 14.59 -6.06
N HIS A 137 -1.29 13.43 -5.40
CA HIS A 137 -1.20 13.33 -3.94
C HIS A 137 0.06 14.03 -3.42
N GLY A 138 -0.11 14.96 -2.47
CA GLY A 138 0.98 15.73 -1.91
C GLY A 138 1.70 16.65 -2.90
N GLY A 139 1.14 16.89 -4.09
CA GLY A 139 1.75 17.73 -5.13
C GLY A 139 2.92 17.09 -5.85
N ALA A 140 3.18 15.80 -5.64
CA ALA A 140 4.29 15.08 -6.25
C ALA A 140 3.87 14.36 -7.52
N LEU A 141 4.85 13.93 -8.31
CA LEU A 141 4.64 13.06 -9.48
C LEU A 141 4.76 11.60 -9.06
N TRP A 142 3.75 10.80 -9.38
CA TRP A 142 3.67 9.41 -8.97
C TRP A 142 3.68 8.50 -10.19
N HIS A 143 4.50 7.44 -10.11
CA HIS A 143 4.50 6.38 -11.11
C HIS A 143 3.42 5.36 -10.78
N GLN A 144 2.63 4.97 -11.78
CA GLN A 144 1.70 3.86 -11.68
C GLN A 144 2.48 2.56 -11.88
N MET A 145 2.40 1.65 -10.93
CA MET A 145 3.05 0.35 -11.04
C MET A 145 2.05 -0.78 -10.84
N ARG A 146 2.24 -1.87 -11.58
CA ARG A 146 1.30 -2.99 -11.62
C ARG A 146 2.01 -4.33 -11.58
N LEU A 147 1.49 -5.23 -10.76
CA LEU A 147 1.89 -6.64 -10.77
C LEU A 147 0.67 -7.46 -11.18
N THR A 148 0.69 -7.97 -12.40
CA THR A 148 -0.40 -8.81 -12.93
C THR A 148 -0.12 -10.26 -12.57
N LEU A 149 -1.11 -10.92 -11.98
CA LEU A 149 -1.04 -12.33 -11.59
C LEU A 149 -1.68 -13.20 -12.67
N SER A 150 -1.15 -14.36 -12.85
CA SER A 150 -1.69 -15.33 -13.81
C SER A 150 -2.39 -16.48 -13.11
#